data_fa7b1a9e242dd0124394ff425328a13c
#
_entry.id   fa7b1a9e242dd0124394ff425328a13c
#
_cell.length_a   1.000
_cell.length_b   1.000
_cell.length_c   1.000
_cell.angle_alpha   90.00
_cell.angle_beta   90.00
_cell.angle_gamma   90.00
#
_symmetry.space_group_name_H-M   'P 1'
#
loop_
_entity.id
_entity.type
_entity.pdbx_description
1 polymer ?
#
loop_
_entity_poly.entity_id
_entity_poly.type
_entity_poly.pdbx_seq_one_letter_code
_entity_poly.pdbx_strand_id
1 'polypeptide(L)'
;MVFVHGRRALAAKIQRRGPCNKWLYRVSVVSPHPMTTDHQLPPDDKPPVLADFVVPSYAPDQPLKKWAPLKWAVRGGVALLVLTVLLAATANFLWTRDVDARLAALEAATPATRPQRYDDEELKGVPPVVRRYLSQALNMNQPLVRRLYMEQTGSFNRSSTPMLEQWEPFTARQRVATKRPGFVWDAAIRMSPGITVRVVDAYVAGVGSLQPSVFGLVDVGGVEGTVDIARGELIRYFAESVWYPTVLLPSQGVQWKAVDEQSAQASLTDGSLTVSLLFTFGAEGWVERISSTERSALLDGAMVPMPWEVRLSAYQLQDGMRVPMEAEVAWVTPTGRWPYWRGKISKLDYDMPR
;
A
#
# COMPACT_ATOMS: atom_id res chain seq x y z
N MET A 1 5.79 1.81 8.34
CA MET A 1 6.61 2.49 7.33
C MET A 1 5.92 3.78 6.97
N VAL A 2 6.53 4.89 7.22
CA VAL A 2 6.00 6.22 6.92
C VAL A 2 6.71 6.71 5.67
N PHE A 3 5.98 6.89 4.57
CA PHE A 3 6.50 7.59 3.39
C PHE A 3 6.41 9.09 3.64
N VAL A 4 7.51 9.72 4.01
CA VAL A 4 7.61 11.19 4.03
C VAL A 4 8.20 11.61 2.69
N HIS A 5 7.34 12.05 1.77
CA HIS A 5 7.78 12.74 0.56
C HIS A 5 7.93 14.23 0.89
N GLY A 6 9.16 14.65 1.07
CA GLY A 6 9.51 16.07 1.07
C GLY A 6 9.10 16.71 -0.28
N ARG A 7 8.06 17.53 -0.27
CA ARG A 7 7.77 18.41 -1.41
C ARG A 7 8.91 19.43 -1.52
N ARG A 8 9.89 19.18 -2.38
CA ARG A 8 10.67 20.29 -2.96
C ARG A 8 9.67 21.09 -3.80
N ALA A 9 9.28 22.23 -3.28
CA ALA A 9 8.56 23.25 -4.04
C ALA A 9 9.46 23.67 -5.21
N LEU A 10 9.22 23.12 -6.39
CA LEU A 10 9.69 23.69 -7.63
C LEU A 10 8.89 24.96 -7.85
N ALA A 11 9.43 26.10 -7.41
CA ALA A 11 8.93 27.42 -7.78
C ALA A 11 9.20 27.61 -9.26
N ALA A 12 8.30 27.15 -10.11
CA ALA A 12 8.28 27.51 -11.52
C ALA A 12 7.84 28.97 -11.61
N LYS A 13 8.82 29.84 -11.78
CA LYS A 13 8.64 31.26 -12.09
C LYS A 13 8.08 31.36 -13.51
N ILE A 14 6.74 31.34 -13.64
CA ILE A 14 6.07 31.60 -14.92
C ILE A 14 6.17 33.08 -15.18
N GLN A 15 7.14 33.44 -15.98
CA GLN A 15 7.30 34.79 -16.50
C GLN A 15 6.34 34.94 -17.71
N ARG A 16 5.15 35.53 -17.50
CA ARG A 16 4.26 35.91 -18.58
C ARG A 16 4.83 37.13 -19.29
N ARG A 17 5.20 36.98 -20.55
CA ARG A 17 5.39 38.09 -21.49
C ARG A 17 4.63 37.80 -22.76
N GLY A 18 3.82 38.78 -23.16
CA GLY A 18 3.31 38.96 -24.50
C GLY A 18 1.81 38.91 -24.67
N PRO A 19 1.26 39.57 -25.70
CA PRO A 19 0.14 40.47 -25.49
C PRO A 19 -1.23 39.84 -25.82
N CYS A 20 -2.23 40.43 -25.18
CA CYS A 20 -3.65 40.28 -25.44
C CYS A 20 -4.00 40.33 -26.93
N ASN A 21 -4.73 39.33 -27.45
CA ASN A 21 -5.63 39.50 -28.57
C ASN A 21 -7.05 39.29 -28.08
N LYS A 22 -7.71 40.44 -27.82
CA LYS A 22 -9.15 40.55 -27.65
C LYS A 22 -9.80 40.49 -29.04
N TRP A 23 -10.58 39.46 -29.31
CA TRP A 23 -11.56 39.51 -30.39
C TRP A 23 -12.79 40.21 -29.90
N LEU A 24 -12.91 41.53 -30.32
CA LEU A 24 -14.12 42.30 -30.15
C LEU A 24 -14.99 42.12 -31.39
N TYR A 25 -16.11 41.46 -31.25
CA TYR A 25 -17.19 41.49 -32.24
C TYR A 25 -17.92 42.85 -32.10
N ARG A 26 -17.73 43.73 -33.12
CA ARG A 26 -18.45 44.98 -33.24
C ARG A 26 -19.77 44.70 -33.98
N VAL A 27 -20.88 44.67 -33.27
CA VAL A 27 -22.21 44.68 -33.88
C VAL A 27 -22.55 46.14 -34.15
N SER A 28 -22.59 46.51 -35.42
CA SER A 28 -23.09 47.84 -35.81
C SER A 28 -24.61 47.77 -36.01
N VAL A 29 -25.34 48.41 -35.12
CA VAL A 29 -26.77 48.63 -35.26
C VAL A 29 -26.93 49.88 -36.13
N VAL A 30 -27.54 49.72 -37.31
CA VAL A 30 -27.93 50.83 -38.18
C VAL A 30 -29.29 51.30 -37.72
N SER A 31 -29.35 52.51 -37.22
CA SER A 31 -30.62 53.23 -36.90
C SER A 31 -31.27 53.76 -38.16
N PRO A 32 -32.59 53.72 -38.29
CA PRO A 32 -33.30 54.32 -39.43
C PRO A 32 -33.42 55.84 -39.28
N HIS A 33 -33.05 56.59 -40.31
CA HIS A 33 -33.33 57.97 -40.41
C HIS A 33 -34.68 58.19 -41.11
N PRO A 34 -35.41 59.29 -40.77
CA PRO A 34 -36.78 59.57 -41.25
C PRO A 34 -36.80 60.12 -42.62
N MET A 35 -37.90 59.83 -43.32
CA MET A 35 -38.27 60.39 -44.64
C MET A 35 -38.52 61.92 -44.53
N THR A 36 -37.97 62.62 -45.47
CA THR A 36 -38.50 63.89 -45.89
C THR A 36 -38.87 63.86 -47.38
N THR A 37 -40.08 64.25 -47.61
CA THR A 37 -40.74 64.42 -48.90
C THR A 37 -40.09 65.54 -49.75
N ASP A 38 -40.12 65.29 -51.03
CA ASP A 38 -40.40 66.14 -52.18
C ASP A 38 -39.42 66.07 -53.33
N HIS A 39 -39.97 65.83 -54.47
CA HIS A 39 -39.93 66.43 -55.81
C HIS A 39 -39.75 65.45 -56.98
N GLN A 40 -40.86 65.48 -57.77
CA GLN A 40 -40.93 65.57 -59.24
C GLN A 40 -40.25 64.53 -60.12
N LEU A 41 -41.13 63.80 -60.76
CA LEU A 41 -40.88 63.04 -62.01
C LEU A 41 -40.68 63.95 -63.21
N PRO A 42 -39.86 63.57 -64.18
CA PRO A 42 -40.09 63.75 -65.59
C PRO A 42 -40.28 62.44 -66.33
N PRO A 43 -40.98 62.49 -67.49
CA PRO A 43 -41.40 61.30 -68.20
C PRO A 43 -40.33 60.82 -69.17
N ASP A 44 -40.26 59.59 -69.46
CA ASP A 44 -40.16 58.92 -70.73
C ASP A 44 -39.59 57.51 -70.65
N ASP A 45 -40.48 56.66 -71.11
CA ASP A 45 -40.28 55.55 -72.00
C ASP A 45 -39.11 54.55 -71.87
N LYS A 46 -39.44 53.39 -71.48
CA LYS A 46 -39.27 52.05 -72.10
C LYS A 46 -39.39 50.94 -71.03
N PRO A 47 -40.11 49.87 -71.32
CA PRO A 47 -40.20 48.81 -70.35
C PRO A 47 -38.82 48.11 -70.22
N PRO A 48 -38.41 47.82 -68.99
CA PRO A 48 -37.17 47.08 -68.80
C PRO A 48 -37.28 45.63 -69.37
N VAL A 49 -36.34 45.33 -70.23
CA VAL A 49 -36.10 44.00 -70.71
C VAL A 49 -35.93 43.12 -69.46
N LEU A 50 -36.77 42.09 -69.35
CA LEU A 50 -36.60 41.01 -68.38
C LEU A 50 -35.23 40.36 -68.61
N ALA A 51 -34.26 40.76 -67.80
CA ALA A 51 -33.00 40.06 -67.71
C ALA A 51 -33.30 38.63 -67.22
N ASP A 52 -32.86 37.65 -67.99
CA ASP A 52 -32.93 36.24 -67.66
C ASP A 52 -32.37 36.03 -66.25
N PHE A 53 -33.25 35.81 -65.29
CA PHE A 53 -32.85 35.30 -63.97
C PHE A 53 -32.36 33.85 -64.17
N VAL A 54 -31.06 33.72 -64.33
CA VAL A 54 -30.42 32.39 -64.17
C VAL A 54 -30.59 31.96 -62.74
N VAL A 55 -31.56 31.09 -62.47
CA VAL A 55 -31.70 30.41 -61.18
C VAL A 55 -30.46 29.55 -61.02
N PRO A 56 -29.62 29.84 -60.02
CA PRO A 56 -28.49 28.95 -59.78
C PRO A 56 -29.04 27.57 -59.50
N SER A 57 -28.65 26.59 -60.32
CA SER A 57 -28.99 25.17 -60.10
C SER A 57 -28.41 24.78 -58.71
N TYR A 58 -29.32 24.48 -57.81
CA TYR A 58 -28.95 23.94 -56.51
C TYR A 58 -28.33 22.56 -56.73
N ALA A 59 -27.01 22.50 -56.68
CA ALA A 59 -26.34 21.24 -56.66
C ALA A 59 -26.75 20.51 -55.37
N PRO A 60 -27.26 19.29 -55.41
CA PRO A 60 -27.66 18.57 -54.23
C PRO A 60 -26.43 18.49 -53.32
N ASP A 61 -26.59 18.91 -52.05
CA ASP A 61 -25.60 18.85 -51.01
C ASP A 61 -24.96 17.45 -51.02
N GLN A 62 -23.68 17.40 -51.31
CA GLN A 62 -22.93 16.17 -51.11
C GLN A 62 -23.03 15.83 -49.63
N PRO A 63 -23.40 14.58 -49.27
CA PRO A 63 -23.50 14.19 -47.89
C PRO A 63 -22.13 14.41 -47.23
N LEU A 64 -22.07 15.37 -46.36
CA LEU A 64 -20.88 15.62 -45.56
C LEU A 64 -20.40 14.32 -44.98
N LYS A 65 -19.17 13.93 -45.26
CA LYS A 65 -18.48 12.78 -44.62
C LYS A 65 -18.29 13.02 -43.10
N LYS A 66 -19.40 13.15 -42.38
CA LYS A 66 -19.42 13.44 -40.92
C LYS A 66 -18.92 12.29 -40.03
N TRP A 67 -18.68 11.12 -40.62
CA TRP A 67 -18.35 9.90 -39.86
C TRP A 67 -16.86 9.54 -39.79
N ALA A 68 -16.00 10.19 -40.56
CA ALA A 68 -14.58 9.91 -40.57
C ALA A 68 -13.92 10.21 -39.21
N PRO A 69 -14.14 11.39 -38.58
CA PRO A 69 -13.51 11.70 -37.28
C PRO A 69 -13.97 10.78 -36.15
N LEU A 70 -15.25 10.34 -36.17
CA LEU A 70 -15.77 9.42 -35.15
C LEU A 70 -15.10 8.03 -35.24
N LYS A 71 -14.89 7.49 -36.45
CA LYS A 71 -14.20 6.22 -36.64
C LYS A 71 -12.75 6.26 -36.14
N TRP A 72 -12.05 7.36 -36.35
CA TRP A 72 -10.69 7.54 -35.85
C TRP A 72 -10.67 7.72 -34.30
N ALA A 73 -11.63 8.46 -33.74
CA ALA A 73 -11.78 8.60 -32.28
C ALA A 73 -12.05 7.23 -31.62
N VAL A 74 -12.95 6.41 -32.19
CA VAL A 74 -13.22 5.06 -31.68
C VAL A 74 -11.98 4.16 -31.80
N ARG A 75 -11.27 4.17 -32.94
CA ARG A 75 -10.04 3.38 -33.10
C ARG A 75 -8.96 3.82 -32.13
N GLY A 76 -8.78 5.13 -31.91
CA GLY A 76 -7.86 5.67 -30.93
C GLY A 76 -8.23 5.27 -29.50
N GLY A 77 -9.51 5.32 -29.17
CA GLY A 77 -10.01 4.85 -27.86
C GLY A 77 -9.78 3.36 -27.63
N VAL A 78 -10.05 2.52 -28.64
CA VAL A 78 -9.77 1.07 -28.56
C VAL A 78 -8.26 0.82 -28.43
N ALA A 79 -7.42 1.50 -29.20
CA ALA A 79 -5.97 1.33 -29.12
C ALA A 79 -5.43 1.74 -27.73
N LEU A 80 -5.93 2.84 -27.17
CA LEU A 80 -5.57 3.27 -25.82
C LEU A 80 -6.01 2.26 -24.76
N LEU A 81 -7.23 1.73 -24.86
CA LEU A 81 -7.72 0.69 -23.95
C LEU A 81 -6.85 -0.57 -24.02
N VAL A 82 -6.54 -1.05 -25.23
CA VAL A 82 -5.66 -2.22 -25.42
C VAL A 82 -4.29 -1.98 -24.83
N LEU A 83 -3.70 -0.80 -25.06
CA LEU A 83 -2.41 -0.43 -24.49
C LEU A 83 -2.46 -0.42 -22.95
N THR A 84 -3.50 0.16 -22.36
CA THR A 84 -3.70 0.20 -20.91
C THR A 84 -3.82 -1.22 -20.32
N VAL A 85 -4.58 -2.10 -20.98
CA VAL A 85 -4.73 -3.50 -20.55
C VAL A 85 -3.40 -4.25 -20.65
N LEU A 86 -2.64 -4.05 -21.72
CA LEU A 86 -1.32 -4.68 -21.88
C LEU A 86 -0.33 -4.19 -20.83
N LEU A 87 -0.30 -2.89 -20.55
CA LEU A 87 0.55 -2.32 -19.49
C LEU A 87 0.16 -2.90 -18.12
N ALA A 88 -1.12 -2.95 -17.79
CA ALA A 88 -1.59 -3.51 -16.52
C ALA A 88 -1.27 -5.02 -16.41
N ALA A 89 -1.41 -5.79 -17.48
CA ALA A 89 -1.06 -7.21 -17.51
C ALA A 89 0.45 -7.42 -17.32
N THR A 90 1.27 -6.62 -18.02
CA THR A 90 2.75 -6.65 -17.87
C THR A 90 3.16 -6.29 -16.45
N ALA A 91 2.59 -5.23 -15.89
CA ALA A 91 2.81 -4.81 -14.52
C ALA A 91 2.54 -5.94 -13.52
N ASN A 92 1.36 -6.53 -13.65
CA ASN A 92 0.97 -7.64 -12.76
C ASN A 92 1.86 -8.86 -12.94
N PHE A 93 2.26 -9.19 -14.16
CA PHE A 93 3.17 -10.30 -14.45
C PHE A 93 4.56 -10.08 -13.80
N LEU A 94 5.17 -8.91 -13.98
CA LEU A 94 6.47 -8.58 -13.41
C LEU A 94 6.44 -8.58 -11.89
N TRP A 95 5.40 -8.00 -11.30
CA TRP A 95 5.20 -8.00 -9.85
C TRP A 95 5.05 -9.42 -9.28
N THR A 96 4.17 -10.22 -9.88
CA THR A 96 3.95 -11.60 -9.43
C THR A 96 5.23 -12.43 -9.52
N ARG A 97 6.00 -12.25 -10.60
CA ARG A 97 7.30 -12.90 -10.78
C ARG A 97 8.30 -12.53 -9.68
N ASP A 98 8.36 -11.25 -9.27
CA ASP A 98 9.23 -10.81 -8.17
C ASP A 98 8.79 -11.41 -6.84
N VAL A 99 7.50 -11.35 -6.52
CA VAL A 99 6.95 -11.97 -5.31
C VAL A 99 7.22 -13.48 -5.29
N ASP A 100 7.00 -14.18 -6.39
CA ASP A 100 7.23 -15.62 -6.50
C ASP A 100 8.71 -15.97 -6.32
N ALA A 101 9.63 -15.14 -6.84
CA ALA A 101 11.07 -15.33 -6.62
C ALA A 101 11.46 -15.21 -5.14
N ARG A 102 10.88 -14.23 -4.42
CA ARG A 102 11.08 -14.06 -2.96
C ARG A 102 10.49 -15.22 -2.18
N LEU A 103 9.31 -15.71 -2.57
CA LEU A 103 8.68 -16.89 -1.96
C LEU A 103 9.52 -18.16 -2.17
N ALA A 104 10.06 -18.35 -3.37
CA ALA A 104 10.97 -19.45 -3.67
C ALA A 104 12.26 -19.37 -2.82
N ALA A 105 12.82 -18.16 -2.65
CA ALA A 105 13.97 -17.94 -1.79
C ALA A 105 13.66 -18.23 -0.32
N LEU A 106 12.47 -17.81 0.19
CA LEU A 106 12.00 -18.12 1.54
C LEU A 106 11.89 -19.63 1.75
N GLU A 107 11.33 -20.36 0.79
CA GLU A 107 11.21 -21.81 0.83
C GLU A 107 12.58 -22.49 0.86
N ALA A 108 13.49 -22.08 -0.04
CA ALA A 108 14.84 -22.62 -0.13
C ALA A 108 15.68 -22.36 1.14
N ALA A 109 15.44 -21.24 1.83
CA ALA A 109 16.11 -20.89 3.07
C ALA A 109 15.59 -21.65 4.29
N THR A 110 14.41 -22.31 4.18
CA THR A 110 13.75 -22.99 5.29
C THR A 110 14.31 -24.42 5.41
N PRO A 111 14.99 -24.79 6.52
CA PRO A 111 15.54 -26.12 6.68
C PRO A 111 14.44 -27.17 6.87
N ALA A 112 14.69 -28.35 6.33
CA ALA A 112 13.86 -29.51 6.64
C ALA A 112 14.08 -29.92 8.10
N THR A 113 13.01 -30.08 8.86
CA THR A 113 13.07 -30.48 10.27
C THR A 113 12.12 -31.62 10.55
N ARG A 114 12.45 -32.41 11.59
CA ARG A 114 11.53 -33.42 12.09
C ARG A 114 10.30 -32.77 12.74
N PRO A 115 9.12 -33.40 12.70
CA PRO A 115 7.97 -32.97 13.47
C PRO A 115 8.31 -32.77 14.94
N GLN A 116 7.93 -31.66 15.48
CA GLN A 116 8.12 -31.33 16.90
C GLN A 116 6.75 -30.87 17.46
N ARG A 117 6.59 -31.08 18.76
CA ARG A 117 5.40 -30.71 19.50
C ARG A 117 5.77 -29.93 20.75
N TYR A 118 4.92 -29.08 21.17
CA TYR A 118 5.03 -28.34 22.42
C TYR A 118 4.89 -29.30 23.61
N ASP A 119 5.76 -29.09 24.61
CA ASP A 119 5.70 -29.74 25.91
C ASP A 119 5.81 -28.69 27.01
N ASP A 120 4.91 -28.73 28.02
CA ASP A 120 4.89 -27.77 29.12
C ASP A 120 6.18 -27.75 29.96
N GLU A 121 6.97 -28.81 29.91
CA GLU A 121 8.26 -28.89 30.61
C GLU A 121 9.22 -27.78 30.17
N GLU A 122 9.15 -27.35 28.90
CA GLU A 122 10.01 -26.27 28.40
C GLU A 122 9.67 -24.89 28.97
N LEU A 123 8.49 -24.76 29.60
CA LEU A 123 8.07 -23.49 30.24
C LEU A 123 8.57 -23.36 31.68
N LYS A 124 9.25 -24.34 32.24
CA LYS A 124 9.72 -24.28 33.64
C LYS A 124 10.72 -23.16 33.89
N GLY A 125 11.51 -22.79 32.88
CA GLY A 125 12.53 -21.74 32.98
C GLY A 125 12.10 -20.33 32.56
N VAL A 126 10.86 -20.15 32.06
CA VAL A 126 10.41 -18.84 31.58
C VAL A 126 9.75 -18.02 32.70
N PRO A 127 9.69 -16.67 32.58
CA PRO A 127 8.99 -15.81 33.54
C PRO A 127 7.53 -16.25 33.76
N PRO A 128 6.98 -16.10 34.98
CA PRO A 128 5.61 -16.56 35.27
C PRO A 128 4.55 -16.00 34.32
N VAL A 129 4.66 -14.72 33.93
CA VAL A 129 3.72 -14.06 33.01
C VAL A 129 3.77 -14.68 31.60
N VAL A 130 4.96 -15.05 31.14
CA VAL A 130 5.17 -15.72 29.85
C VAL A 130 4.62 -17.14 29.88
N ARG A 131 4.88 -17.87 30.97
CA ARG A 131 4.33 -19.21 31.20
C ARG A 131 2.81 -19.18 31.14
N ARG A 132 2.18 -18.24 31.88
CA ARG A 132 0.72 -18.06 31.88
C ARG A 132 0.20 -17.83 30.44
N TYR A 133 0.82 -16.94 29.68
CA TYR A 133 0.44 -16.67 28.30
C TYR A 133 0.56 -17.92 27.42
N LEU A 134 1.74 -18.57 27.39
CA LEU A 134 1.98 -19.70 26.48
C LEU A 134 1.10 -20.90 26.82
N SER A 135 0.86 -21.19 28.12
CA SER A 135 -0.06 -22.26 28.53
C SER A 135 -1.54 -21.98 28.19
N GLN A 136 -1.91 -20.72 28.02
CA GLN A 136 -3.26 -20.33 27.55
C GLN A 136 -3.37 -20.26 26.02
N ALA A 137 -2.26 -19.91 25.36
CA ALA A 137 -2.21 -19.72 23.92
C ALA A 137 -2.03 -21.04 23.15
N LEU A 138 -1.42 -22.05 23.76
CA LEU A 138 -1.10 -23.34 23.14
C LEU A 138 -1.85 -24.48 23.83
N ASN A 139 -2.28 -25.44 23.03
CA ASN A 139 -2.78 -26.71 23.57
C ASN A 139 -1.61 -27.65 23.90
N MET A 140 -1.79 -28.53 24.90
CA MET A 140 -0.83 -29.63 25.16
C MET A 140 -0.60 -30.44 23.88
N ASN A 141 0.66 -30.80 23.61
CA ASN A 141 1.08 -31.47 22.39
C ASN A 141 0.78 -30.71 21.08
N GLN A 142 0.60 -29.36 21.15
CA GLN A 142 0.43 -28.55 19.95
C GLN A 142 1.58 -28.82 18.97
N PRO A 143 1.30 -29.21 17.72
CA PRO A 143 2.34 -29.26 16.70
C PRO A 143 2.97 -27.91 16.47
N LEU A 144 4.29 -27.84 16.35
CA LEU A 144 4.96 -26.58 16.07
C LEU A 144 4.68 -26.16 14.63
N VAL A 145 4.28 -24.89 14.49
CA VAL A 145 4.05 -24.26 13.18
C VAL A 145 5.36 -24.24 12.41
N ARG A 146 5.36 -24.71 11.17
CA ARG A 146 6.51 -24.65 10.25
C ARG A 146 6.39 -23.50 9.27
N ARG A 147 5.18 -23.26 8.80
CA ARG A 147 4.83 -22.20 7.89
C ARG A 147 3.44 -21.66 8.22
N LEU A 148 3.21 -20.44 7.81
CA LEU A 148 1.92 -19.81 7.92
C LEU A 148 1.63 -19.06 6.64
N TYR A 149 0.41 -19.17 6.12
CA TYR A 149 -0.18 -18.24 5.18
C TYR A 149 -1.26 -17.43 5.89
N MET A 150 -1.22 -16.12 5.72
CA MET A 150 -2.27 -15.24 6.23
C MET A 150 -2.73 -14.22 5.19
N GLU A 151 -4.01 -13.86 5.29
CA GLU A 151 -4.59 -12.71 4.59
C GLU A 151 -4.96 -11.63 5.59
N GLN A 152 -4.70 -10.40 5.20
CA GLN A 152 -4.92 -9.24 6.06
C GLN A 152 -5.68 -8.17 5.30
N THR A 153 -6.55 -7.47 6.02
CA THR A 153 -7.22 -6.26 5.55
C THR A 153 -7.07 -5.17 6.61
N GLY A 154 -7.13 -3.92 6.19
CA GLY A 154 -6.99 -2.84 7.15
C GLY A 154 -6.78 -1.49 6.50
N SER A 155 -6.11 -0.62 7.22
CA SER A 155 -5.78 0.72 6.74
C SER A 155 -4.35 1.11 7.09
N PHE A 156 -3.74 1.85 6.19
CA PHE A 156 -2.39 2.39 6.29
C PHE A 156 -2.44 3.90 6.33
N ASN A 157 -1.84 4.51 7.36
CA ASN A 157 -1.76 5.96 7.48
C ASN A 157 -0.56 6.47 6.70
N ARG A 158 -0.82 7.25 5.65
CA ARG A 158 0.22 7.85 4.80
C ARG A 158 0.68 9.23 5.27
N SER A 159 0.11 9.74 6.37
CA SER A 159 0.50 11.04 6.91
C SER A 159 1.98 11.06 7.29
N SER A 160 2.65 12.15 6.98
CA SER A 160 4.02 12.43 7.41
C SER A 160 4.11 13.04 8.82
N THR A 161 2.96 13.30 9.45
CA THR A 161 2.91 13.92 10.78
C THR A 161 1.88 13.25 11.66
N PRO A 162 2.11 13.17 12.99
CA PRO A 162 1.11 12.63 13.93
C PRO A 162 -0.20 13.41 13.99
N MET A 163 -0.21 14.66 13.52
CA MET A 163 -1.35 15.59 13.65
C MET A 163 -2.42 15.43 12.57
N LEU A 164 -2.10 14.77 11.45
CA LEU A 164 -2.99 14.60 10.31
C LEU A 164 -3.06 13.12 9.95
N GLU A 165 -4.17 12.47 10.28
CA GLU A 165 -4.37 11.08 9.90
C GLU A 165 -4.96 10.99 8.49
N GLN A 166 -4.32 10.19 7.62
CA GLN A 166 -4.76 9.92 6.26
C GLN A 166 -4.73 8.41 6.04
N TRP A 167 -5.83 7.76 6.37
CA TRP A 167 -5.96 6.31 6.33
C TRP A 167 -6.43 5.83 4.95
N GLU A 168 -5.62 4.98 4.33
CA GLU A 168 -5.90 4.36 3.04
C GLU A 168 -6.10 2.85 3.21
N PRO A 169 -7.15 2.26 2.64
CA PRO A 169 -7.41 0.84 2.80
C PRO A 169 -6.35 0.00 2.09
N PHE A 170 -6.00 -1.13 2.71
CA PHE A 170 -5.13 -2.12 2.10
C PHE A 170 -5.69 -3.53 2.19
N THR A 171 -5.19 -4.38 1.31
CA THR A 171 -5.26 -5.85 1.41
C THR A 171 -3.85 -6.40 1.29
N ALA A 172 -3.56 -7.48 2.01
CA ALA A 172 -2.24 -8.11 1.95
C ALA A 172 -2.32 -9.63 2.09
N ARG A 173 -1.30 -10.28 1.56
CA ARG A 173 -1.02 -11.71 1.76
C ARG A 173 0.38 -11.85 2.32
N GLN A 174 0.53 -12.76 3.28
CA GLN A 174 1.83 -13.01 3.89
C GLN A 174 2.09 -14.49 3.97
N ARG A 175 3.31 -14.88 3.68
CA ARG A 175 3.85 -16.21 3.97
C ARG A 175 4.98 -16.08 4.97
N VAL A 176 4.96 -16.94 5.97
CA VAL A 176 5.95 -16.97 7.06
C VAL A 176 6.59 -18.33 7.11
N ALA A 177 7.89 -18.39 7.33
CA ALA A 177 8.65 -19.57 7.69
C ALA A 177 9.19 -19.41 9.12
N THR A 178 9.08 -20.47 9.94
CA THR A 178 9.40 -20.39 11.38
C THR A 178 10.71 -21.06 11.75
N LYS A 179 11.13 -22.09 11.00
CA LYS A 179 12.35 -22.87 11.34
C LYS A 179 13.66 -22.13 11.07
N ARG A 180 13.61 -21.19 10.20
CA ARG A 180 14.49 -20.04 10.07
C ARG A 180 13.60 -18.81 9.95
N PRO A 181 13.79 -17.78 10.76
CA PRO A 181 12.99 -16.59 10.69
C PRO A 181 12.90 -16.04 9.27
N GLY A 182 11.67 -15.87 8.77
CA GLY A 182 11.48 -15.30 7.44
C GLY A 182 10.03 -15.11 7.08
N PHE A 183 9.78 -14.09 6.27
CA PHE A 183 8.45 -13.82 5.71
C PHE A 183 8.55 -13.06 4.38
N VAL A 184 7.47 -13.13 3.62
CA VAL A 184 7.19 -12.27 2.46
C VAL A 184 5.76 -11.76 2.59
N TRP A 185 5.60 -10.45 2.63
CA TRP A 185 4.34 -9.73 2.71
C TRP A 185 4.11 -8.94 1.42
N ASP A 186 3.05 -9.27 0.66
CA ASP A 186 2.62 -8.60 -0.57
C ASP A 186 1.33 -7.85 -0.29
N ALA A 187 1.36 -6.52 -0.37
CA ALA A 187 0.25 -5.66 -0.09
C ALA A 187 -0.13 -4.76 -1.27
N ALA A 188 -1.42 -4.43 -1.32
CA ALA A 188 -1.99 -3.45 -2.21
C ALA A 188 -2.69 -2.37 -1.40
N ILE A 189 -2.17 -1.14 -1.42
CA ILE A 189 -2.70 0.03 -0.73
C ILE A 189 -3.40 0.92 -1.75
N ARG A 190 -4.68 1.19 -1.54
CA ARG A 190 -5.49 2.04 -2.43
C ARG A 190 -5.34 3.50 -2.04
N MET A 191 -4.49 4.24 -2.76
CA MET A 191 -4.15 5.63 -2.44
C MET A 191 -5.21 6.65 -2.89
N SER A 192 -5.95 6.34 -3.95
CA SER A 192 -7.08 7.12 -4.47
C SER A 192 -7.85 6.28 -5.50
N PRO A 193 -9.02 6.73 -5.99
CA PRO A 193 -9.70 6.03 -7.08
C PRO A 193 -8.77 5.81 -8.27
N GLY A 194 -8.53 4.56 -8.62
CA GLY A 194 -7.67 4.17 -9.74
C GLY A 194 -6.16 4.17 -9.46
N ILE A 195 -5.68 4.57 -8.27
CA ILE A 195 -4.25 4.53 -7.92
C ILE A 195 -4.00 3.53 -6.79
N THR A 196 -3.23 2.51 -7.09
CA THR A 196 -2.80 1.50 -6.12
C THR A 196 -1.28 1.49 -6.01
N VAL A 197 -0.78 1.56 -4.79
CA VAL A 197 0.62 1.30 -4.45
C VAL A 197 0.72 -0.13 -3.98
N ARG A 198 1.54 -0.92 -4.63
CA ARG A 198 1.92 -2.27 -4.19
C ARG A 198 3.18 -2.18 -3.34
N VAL A 199 3.28 -3.02 -2.34
CA VAL A 199 4.43 -3.06 -1.44
C VAL A 199 4.79 -4.52 -1.21
N VAL A 200 6.04 -4.88 -1.50
CA VAL A 200 6.62 -6.12 -0.98
C VAL A 200 7.54 -5.77 0.17
N ASP A 201 7.31 -6.42 1.29
CA ASP A 201 8.11 -6.32 2.49
C ASP A 201 8.54 -7.73 2.90
N ALA A 202 9.83 -7.96 3.10
CA ALA A 202 10.33 -9.32 3.31
C ALA A 202 11.55 -9.37 4.23
N TYR A 203 11.66 -10.49 4.94
CA TYR A 203 12.89 -10.95 5.59
C TYR A 203 13.18 -12.36 5.13
N VAL A 204 14.22 -12.54 4.34
CA VAL A 204 14.58 -13.84 3.78
C VAL A 204 16.08 -14.09 3.96
N ALA A 205 16.42 -15.20 4.62
CA ALA A 205 17.81 -15.63 4.81
C ALA A 205 18.73 -14.58 5.45
N GLY A 206 18.20 -13.73 6.34
CA GLY A 206 18.95 -12.66 7.00
C GLY A 206 18.95 -11.33 6.21
N VAL A 207 18.31 -11.28 5.06
CA VAL A 207 18.21 -10.08 4.23
C VAL A 207 16.82 -9.46 4.40
N GLY A 208 16.77 -8.23 4.85
CA GLY A 208 15.56 -7.41 4.89
C GLY A 208 15.38 -6.63 3.59
N SER A 209 14.16 -6.48 3.14
CA SER A 209 13.83 -5.67 1.96
C SER A 209 12.43 -5.07 2.07
N LEU A 210 12.26 -3.89 1.49
CA LEU A 210 11.03 -3.15 1.41
C LEU A 210 10.97 -2.44 0.08
N GLN A 211 10.04 -2.82 -0.79
CA GLN A 211 9.90 -2.29 -2.13
C GLN A 211 8.48 -1.83 -2.40
N PRO A 212 8.22 -0.52 -2.34
CA PRO A 212 6.97 0.07 -2.79
C PRO A 212 7.02 0.39 -4.29
N SER A 213 5.92 0.16 -4.99
CA SER A 213 5.80 0.41 -6.42
C SER A 213 4.41 0.93 -6.76
N VAL A 214 4.33 1.98 -7.58
CA VAL A 214 3.07 2.46 -8.14
C VAL A 214 2.66 1.52 -9.29
N PHE A 215 1.47 0.96 -9.19
CA PHE A 215 0.93 -0.06 -10.10
C PHE A 215 1.79 -1.33 -10.28
N GLY A 216 2.82 -1.53 -9.46
CA GLY A 216 3.79 -2.61 -9.67
C GLY A 216 4.73 -2.39 -10.86
N LEU A 217 4.88 -1.15 -11.33
CA LEU A 217 5.72 -0.77 -12.49
C LEU A 217 6.80 0.23 -12.14
N VAL A 218 6.47 1.20 -11.30
CA VAL A 218 7.37 2.31 -10.98
C VAL A 218 7.74 2.23 -9.53
N ASP A 219 8.99 1.87 -9.25
CA ASP A 219 9.51 1.84 -7.89
C ASP A 219 9.57 3.27 -7.34
N VAL A 220 9.03 3.45 -6.14
CA VAL A 220 8.94 4.76 -5.49
C VAL A 220 9.83 4.85 -4.24
N GLY A 221 10.99 4.24 -4.35
CA GLY A 221 11.98 4.18 -3.29
C GLY A 221 11.85 2.90 -2.46
N GLY A 222 12.89 2.09 -2.46
CA GLY A 222 12.99 0.86 -1.69
C GLY A 222 14.29 0.83 -0.90
N VAL A 223 14.36 -0.07 0.07
CA VAL A 223 15.58 -0.36 0.85
C VAL A 223 15.74 -1.87 0.89
N GLU A 224 16.93 -2.36 0.58
CA GLU A 224 17.25 -3.78 0.62
C GLU A 224 18.68 -4.01 1.10
N GLY A 225 18.90 -5.08 1.87
CA GLY A 225 20.23 -5.60 2.20
C GLY A 225 21.03 -4.78 3.22
N THR A 226 20.50 -3.70 3.79
CA THR A 226 21.17 -2.99 4.88
C THR A 226 20.91 -3.66 6.22
N VAL A 227 21.82 -3.52 7.18
CA VAL A 227 21.66 -4.07 8.53
C VAL A 227 20.42 -3.49 9.23
N ASP A 228 20.13 -2.21 9.00
CA ASP A 228 18.99 -1.53 9.64
C ASP A 228 17.65 -2.07 9.13
N ILE A 229 17.52 -2.30 7.81
CA ILE A 229 16.27 -2.92 7.28
C ILE A 229 16.16 -4.36 7.73
N ALA A 230 17.25 -5.13 7.71
CA ALA A 230 17.24 -6.52 8.20
C ALA A 230 16.83 -6.61 9.67
N ARG A 231 17.35 -5.72 10.53
CA ARG A 231 16.95 -5.58 11.93
C ARG A 231 15.47 -5.22 12.07
N GLY A 232 15.01 -4.24 11.30
CA GLY A 232 13.62 -3.78 11.31
C GLY A 232 12.65 -4.89 10.92
N GLU A 233 12.99 -5.70 9.91
CA GLU A 233 12.14 -6.80 9.47
C GLU A 233 12.22 -8.02 10.38
N LEU A 234 13.36 -8.31 10.99
CA LEU A 234 13.44 -9.35 12.02
C LEU A 234 12.64 -8.95 13.29
N ILE A 235 12.65 -7.67 13.69
CA ILE A 235 11.80 -7.13 14.75
C ILE A 235 10.31 -7.33 14.40
N ARG A 236 9.92 -7.03 13.18
CA ARG A 236 8.55 -7.26 12.68
C ARG A 236 8.18 -8.73 12.74
N TYR A 237 8.99 -9.61 12.15
CA TYR A 237 8.78 -11.06 12.21
C TYR A 237 8.56 -11.54 13.66
N PHE A 238 9.39 -11.05 14.58
CA PHE A 238 9.35 -11.47 15.98
C PHE A 238 8.12 -10.92 16.71
N ALA A 239 7.70 -9.70 16.44
CA ALA A 239 6.47 -9.15 17.00
C ALA A 239 5.22 -9.87 16.45
N GLU A 240 5.24 -10.26 15.19
CA GLU A 240 4.16 -11.01 14.53
C GLU A 240 4.06 -12.47 14.99
N SER A 241 5.04 -12.98 15.76
CA SER A 241 5.04 -14.35 16.29
C SER A 241 3.86 -14.66 17.22
N VAL A 242 3.14 -13.67 17.70
CA VAL A 242 1.86 -13.83 18.42
C VAL A 242 0.77 -14.48 17.56
N TRP A 243 0.90 -14.43 16.23
CA TRP A 243 0.02 -15.14 15.29
C TRP A 243 0.44 -16.59 15.04
N TYR A 244 1.66 -16.97 15.44
CA TYR A 244 2.23 -18.32 15.36
C TYR A 244 3.02 -18.63 16.64
N PRO A 245 2.33 -18.66 17.81
CA PRO A 245 2.95 -18.54 19.13
C PRO A 245 3.90 -19.70 19.50
N THR A 246 3.90 -20.79 18.74
CA THR A 246 4.90 -21.85 18.92
C THR A 246 6.33 -21.37 18.67
N VAL A 247 6.53 -20.26 17.92
CA VAL A 247 7.86 -19.65 17.73
C VAL A 247 8.38 -18.99 19.01
N LEU A 248 7.50 -18.59 19.92
CA LEU A 248 7.85 -17.96 21.18
C LEU A 248 8.39 -18.93 22.24
N LEU A 249 8.39 -20.22 21.93
CA LEU A 249 8.89 -21.26 22.83
C LEU A 249 10.43 -21.23 22.94
N PRO A 250 11.00 -21.53 24.13
CA PRO A 250 12.44 -21.65 24.31
C PRO A 250 13.12 -22.66 23.36
N SER A 251 12.44 -23.75 23.04
CA SER A 251 12.91 -24.77 22.09
C SER A 251 13.07 -24.21 20.65
N GLN A 252 12.49 -23.06 20.35
CA GLN A 252 12.65 -22.38 19.06
C GLN A 252 13.72 -21.26 19.09
N GLY A 253 14.49 -21.19 20.20
CA GLY A 253 15.62 -20.26 20.35
C GLY A 253 15.28 -18.91 20.98
N VAL A 254 14.03 -18.70 21.40
CA VAL A 254 13.64 -17.48 22.10
C VAL A 254 14.10 -17.53 23.55
N GLN A 255 14.79 -16.48 23.96
CA GLN A 255 15.23 -16.28 25.35
C GLN A 255 14.34 -15.27 26.04
N TRP A 256 13.79 -15.64 27.20
CA TRP A 256 12.91 -14.80 27.98
C TRP A 256 13.58 -14.33 29.27
N LYS A 257 13.41 -13.05 29.58
CA LYS A 257 13.87 -12.42 30.82
C LYS A 257 12.71 -11.63 31.44
N ALA A 258 12.44 -11.87 32.73
CA ALA A 258 11.47 -11.08 33.48
C ALA A 258 11.91 -9.60 33.57
N VAL A 259 10.96 -8.70 33.40
CA VAL A 259 11.14 -7.26 33.61
C VAL A 259 10.36 -6.84 34.85
N ASP A 260 9.06 -7.14 34.88
CA ASP A 260 8.18 -6.93 36.03
C ASP A 260 7.04 -7.97 36.04
N GLU A 261 6.00 -7.76 36.86
CA GLU A 261 4.88 -8.69 37.03
C GLU A 261 4.02 -8.82 35.77
N GLN A 262 4.03 -7.82 34.90
CA GLN A 262 3.19 -7.73 33.70
C GLN A 262 4.01 -7.70 32.41
N SER A 263 5.34 -7.74 32.49
CA SER A 263 6.17 -7.66 31.28
C SER A 263 7.39 -8.56 31.33
N ALA A 264 7.80 -9.00 30.14
CA ALA A 264 9.00 -9.78 29.91
C ALA A 264 9.68 -9.36 28.60
N GLN A 265 10.99 -9.35 28.61
CA GLN A 265 11.80 -9.16 27.41
C GLN A 265 12.03 -10.51 26.74
N ALA A 266 11.77 -10.58 25.45
CA ALA A 266 12.13 -11.70 24.58
C ALA A 266 13.27 -11.31 23.66
N SER A 267 14.21 -12.22 23.41
CA SER A 267 15.29 -12.05 22.45
C SER A 267 15.32 -13.21 21.45
N LEU A 268 15.55 -12.88 20.19
CA LEU A 268 15.65 -13.83 19.07
C LEU A 268 16.90 -13.53 18.27
N THR A 269 17.62 -14.59 17.87
CA THR A 269 18.82 -14.49 17.05
C THR A 269 18.63 -15.21 15.70
N ASP A 270 18.96 -14.56 14.60
CA ASP A 270 19.12 -15.18 13.28
C ASP A 270 20.50 -14.83 12.71
N GLY A 271 21.36 -15.83 12.59
CA GLY A 271 22.76 -15.64 12.21
C GLY A 271 23.52 -14.72 13.18
N SER A 272 24.02 -13.61 12.68
CA SER A 272 24.72 -12.60 13.52
C SER A 272 23.81 -11.52 14.09
N LEU A 273 22.52 -11.53 13.75
CA LEU A 273 21.57 -10.49 14.15
C LEU A 273 20.74 -10.96 15.35
N THR A 274 20.82 -10.24 16.45
CA THR A 274 19.97 -10.44 17.63
C THR A 274 19.08 -9.23 17.81
N VAL A 275 17.79 -9.47 18.07
CA VAL A 275 16.78 -8.44 18.36
C VAL A 275 16.07 -8.74 19.66
N SER A 276 15.61 -7.71 20.34
CA SER A 276 14.90 -7.82 21.61
C SER A 276 13.59 -7.03 21.58
N LEU A 277 12.53 -7.61 22.13
CA LEU A 277 11.21 -7.02 22.24
C LEU A 277 10.72 -7.08 23.68
N LEU A 278 10.04 -6.05 24.12
CA LEU A 278 9.32 -6.03 25.38
C LEU A 278 7.87 -6.42 25.14
N PHE A 279 7.44 -7.52 25.73
CA PHE A 279 6.06 -8.00 25.75
C PHE A 279 5.37 -7.55 27.03
N THR A 280 4.24 -6.87 26.90
CA THR A 280 3.38 -6.47 28.03
C THR A 280 2.08 -7.27 27.96
N PHE A 281 1.72 -7.84 29.10
CA PHE A 281 0.57 -8.74 29.23
C PHE A 281 -0.53 -8.05 30.04
N GLY A 282 -1.76 -8.19 29.62
CA GLY A 282 -2.93 -7.71 30.31
C GLY A 282 -3.31 -8.58 31.51
N ALA A 283 -4.31 -8.13 32.25
CA ALA A 283 -4.81 -8.81 33.45
C ALA A 283 -5.26 -10.27 33.17
N GLU A 284 -5.76 -10.56 31.97
CA GLU A 284 -6.17 -11.89 31.55
C GLU A 284 -4.98 -12.79 31.12
N GLY A 285 -3.77 -12.22 31.01
CA GLY A 285 -2.56 -12.93 30.61
C GLY A 285 -2.29 -12.93 29.10
N TRP A 286 -3.10 -12.25 28.30
CA TRP A 286 -2.85 -12.05 26.88
C TRP A 286 -1.80 -10.97 26.63
N VAL A 287 -1.04 -11.11 25.56
CA VAL A 287 -0.15 -10.05 25.10
C VAL A 287 -1.00 -8.89 24.58
N GLU A 288 -0.95 -7.74 25.23
CA GLU A 288 -1.67 -6.53 24.80
C GLU A 288 -0.78 -5.58 24.02
N ARG A 289 0.52 -5.59 24.32
CA ARG A 289 1.49 -4.69 23.69
C ARG A 289 2.84 -5.36 23.51
N ILE A 290 3.45 -5.07 22.36
CA ILE A 290 4.86 -5.40 22.07
C ILE A 290 5.56 -4.11 21.70
N SER A 291 6.77 -3.87 22.20
CA SER A 291 7.51 -2.65 21.87
C SER A 291 9.00 -2.90 21.67
N SER A 292 9.62 -2.03 20.88
CA SER A 292 11.05 -2.00 20.58
C SER A 292 11.56 -0.56 20.54
N THR A 293 12.78 -0.36 21.02
CA THR A 293 13.56 0.87 20.82
C THR A 293 14.63 0.72 19.74
N GLU A 294 14.77 -0.47 19.18
CA GLU A 294 15.84 -0.82 18.21
C GLU A 294 15.41 -0.70 16.75
N ARG A 295 14.11 -0.44 16.51
CA ARG A 295 13.60 -0.28 15.15
C ARG A 295 13.89 1.10 14.59
N SER A 296 14.31 1.17 13.32
CA SER A 296 14.51 2.45 12.64
C SER A 296 13.35 2.74 11.68
N ALA A 297 12.90 4.00 11.66
CA ALA A 297 11.96 4.51 10.68
C ALA A 297 12.72 5.11 9.50
N LEU A 298 12.21 4.93 8.29
CA LEU A 298 12.73 5.63 7.10
C LEU A 298 12.09 7.02 7.04
N LEU A 299 12.86 8.05 7.40
CA LEU A 299 12.45 9.45 7.40
C LEU A 299 13.36 10.23 6.45
N ASP A 300 12.79 10.93 5.48
CA ASP A 300 13.51 11.75 4.49
C ASP A 300 14.71 11.03 3.83
N GLY A 301 14.57 9.71 3.60
CA GLY A 301 15.60 8.87 2.98
C GLY A 301 16.69 8.38 3.94
N ALA A 302 16.60 8.66 5.25
CA ALA A 302 17.52 8.18 6.27
C ALA A 302 16.81 7.21 7.24
N MET A 303 17.55 6.19 7.70
CA MET A 303 17.09 5.28 8.76
C MET A 303 17.34 5.94 10.11
N VAL A 304 16.26 6.28 10.84
CA VAL A 304 16.31 6.97 12.13
C VAL A 304 15.75 6.05 13.21
N PRO A 305 16.54 5.71 14.27
CA PRO A 305 16.02 4.93 15.40
C PRO A 305 14.84 5.65 16.05
N MET A 306 13.72 4.92 16.19
CA MET A 306 12.50 5.47 16.78
C MET A 306 11.78 4.38 17.56
N PRO A 307 11.32 4.68 18.80
CA PRO A 307 10.50 3.73 19.57
C PRO A 307 9.26 3.33 18.79
N TRP A 308 8.95 2.05 18.86
CA TRP A 308 7.89 1.41 18.06
C TRP A 308 7.06 0.47 18.94
N GLU A 309 5.77 0.39 18.70
CA GLU A 309 4.88 -0.51 19.42
C GLU A 309 3.79 -1.12 18.53
N VAL A 310 3.37 -2.32 18.93
CA VAL A 310 2.18 -3.03 18.44
C VAL A 310 1.19 -3.17 19.58
N ARG A 311 -0.08 -2.90 19.34
CA ARG A 311 -1.20 -3.24 20.21
C ARG A 311 -2.01 -4.35 19.59
N LEU A 312 -2.43 -5.30 20.42
CA LEU A 312 -3.08 -6.54 20.00
C LEU A 312 -4.42 -6.68 20.69
N SER A 313 -5.41 -7.20 19.95
CA SER A 313 -6.77 -7.40 20.47
C SER A 313 -7.49 -8.52 19.74
N ALA A 314 -8.76 -8.79 20.15
CA ALA A 314 -9.65 -9.75 19.51
C ALA A 314 -9.09 -11.16 19.44
N TYR A 315 -8.58 -11.70 20.56
CA TYR A 315 -8.03 -13.05 20.63
C TYR A 315 -9.07 -14.13 20.29
N GLN A 316 -8.74 -15.03 19.37
CA GLN A 316 -9.60 -16.12 18.91
C GLN A 316 -8.84 -17.43 18.83
N LEU A 317 -9.56 -18.55 18.93
CA LEU A 317 -9.00 -19.87 18.74
C LEU A 317 -8.83 -20.17 17.24
N GLN A 318 -7.60 -20.52 16.82
CA GLN A 318 -7.22 -20.87 15.45
C GLN A 318 -6.34 -22.14 15.50
N ASP A 319 -6.80 -23.24 14.96
CA ASP A 319 -6.07 -24.51 14.89
C ASP A 319 -5.41 -24.95 16.22
N GLY A 320 -6.14 -24.78 17.33
CA GLY A 320 -5.67 -25.12 18.68
C GLY A 320 -4.81 -24.05 19.35
N MET A 321 -4.53 -22.93 18.69
CA MET A 321 -3.79 -21.80 19.24
C MET A 321 -4.71 -20.60 19.42
N ARG A 322 -4.52 -19.84 20.50
CA ARG A 322 -5.29 -18.61 20.73
C ARG A 322 -4.42 -17.42 20.34
N VAL A 323 -4.87 -16.72 19.29
CA VAL A 323 -4.09 -15.65 18.63
C VAL A 323 -4.93 -14.38 18.47
N PRO A 324 -4.29 -13.18 18.46
CA PRO A 324 -5.00 -11.93 18.25
C PRO A 324 -5.41 -11.79 16.78
N MET A 325 -6.63 -11.34 16.51
CA MET A 325 -7.12 -11.15 15.14
C MET A 325 -7.05 -9.69 14.69
N GLU A 326 -6.76 -8.76 15.59
CA GLU A 326 -6.59 -7.35 15.30
C GLU A 326 -5.29 -6.81 15.89
N ALA A 327 -4.64 -5.92 15.13
CA ALA A 327 -3.45 -5.24 15.59
C ALA A 327 -3.38 -3.79 15.08
N GLU A 328 -2.77 -2.92 15.88
CA GLU A 328 -2.41 -1.55 15.51
C GLU A 328 -0.92 -1.34 15.76
N VAL A 329 -0.22 -0.81 14.77
CA VAL A 329 1.21 -0.52 14.84
C VAL A 329 1.45 0.97 14.80
N ALA A 330 2.32 1.46 15.70
CA ALA A 330 2.61 2.88 15.84
C ALA A 330 4.10 3.14 16.08
N TRP A 331 4.57 4.26 15.61
CA TRP A 331 5.76 4.92 16.13
C TRP A 331 5.42 5.67 17.41
N VAL A 332 6.35 5.74 18.34
CA VAL A 332 6.19 6.50 19.59
C VAL A 332 7.13 7.70 19.52
N THR A 333 6.54 8.88 19.43
CA THR A 333 7.26 10.15 19.35
C THR A 333 7.18 10.91 20.68
N PRO A 334 7.99 11.94 20.89
CA PRO A 334 7.86 12.80 22.07
C PRO A 334 6.47 13.45 22.24
N THR A 335 5.74 13.61 21.11
CA THR A 335 4.38 14.18 21.09
C THR A 335 3.28 13.14 21.24
N GLY A 336 3.62 11.85 21.32
CA GLY A 336 2.68 10.75 21.50
C GLY A 336 2.80 9.65 20.44
N ARG A 337 1.82 8.77 20.45
CA ARG A 337 1.75 7.67 19.48
C ARG A 337 1.39 8.20 18.10
N TRP A 338 2.02 7.62 17.09
CA TRP A 338 1.74 7.89 15.68
C TRP A 338 1.40 6.57 14.97
N PRO A 339 0.11 6.15 15.01
CA PRO A 339 -0.31 4.93 14.35
C PRO A 339 -0.17 5.04 12.83
N TYR A 340 0.40 4.01 12.22
CA TYR A 340 0.56 3.98 10.78
C TYR A 340 -0.03 2.76 10.10
N TRP A 341 -0.35 1.69 10.86
CA TRP A 341 -0.96 0.48 10.35
C TRP A 341 -2.01 -0.04 11.33
N ARG A 342 -3.19 -0.35 10.82
CA ARG A 342 -4.26 -1.04 11.52
C ARG A 342 -4.72 -2.19 10.67
N GLY A 343 -4.70 -3.40 11.18
CA GLY A 343 -5.04 -4.60 10.42
C GLY A 343 -5.88 -5.58 11.18
N LYS A 344 -6.64 -6.34 10.39
CA LYS A 344 -7.38 -7.52 10.80
C LYS A 344 -6.89 -8.70 10.01
N ILE A 345 -6.74 -9.82 10.70
CA ILE A 345 -6.47 -11.11 10.07
C ILE A 345 -7.79 -11.66 9.58
N SER A 346 -7.92 -11.87 8.27
CA SER A 346 -9.11 -12.45 7.64
C SER A 346 -8.98 -13.94 7.37
N LYS A 347 -7.75 -14.45 7.31
CA LYS A 347 -7.44 -15.87 7.09
C LYS A 347 -6.11 -16.24 7.72
N LEU A 348 -6.06 -17.43 8.34
CA LEU A 348 -4.86 -18.08 8.82
C LEU A 348 -4.87 -19.55 8.38
N ASP A 349 -3.83 -19.98 7.69
CA ASP A 349 -3.60 -21.37 7.30
C ASP A 349 -2.23 -21.81 7.82
N TYR A 350 -2.21 -22.75 8.75
CA TYR A 350 -0.98 -23.25 9.35
C TYR A 350 -0.51 -24.57 8.71
N ASP A 351 0.75 -24.60 8.27
CA ASP A 351 1.43 -25.86 7.98
C ASP A 351 2.07 -26.39 9.27
N MET A 352 1.45 -27.38 9.84
CA MET A 352 1.89 -28.08 11.03
C MET A 352 2.06 -29.57 10.72
N PRO A 353 3.18 -30.20 11.13
CA PRO A 353 3.34 -31.64 10.94
C PRO A 353 2.32 -32.40 11.77
N ARG A 354 1.65 -33.35 11.16
CA ARG A 354 0.73 -34.28 11.82
C ARG A 354 1.46 -35.35 12.61
#